data_d0550d2f490ebcf1d8981eda8be26315
#
_entry.id   d0550d2f490ebcf1d8981eda8be26315
#
_cell.length_a   1.000
_cell.length_b   1.000
_cell.length_c   1.000
_cell.angle_alpha   90.00
_cell.angle_beta   90.00
_cell.angle_gamma   90.00
#
_symmetry.space_group_name_H-M   'P 1'
#
loop_
_entity.id
_entity.type
_entity.pdbx_description
1 polymer ?
#
loop_
_entity_poly.entity_id
_entity_poly.type
_entity_poly.pdbx_seq_one_letter_code
_entity_poly.pdbx_strand_id
1 'polypeptide(L)'
;GGLAAGSAWLAVRDKLFPHPPITGEHLICKKQDVPVGGTHGFTLPGSALPYILINLGNDEWRAFEQKCTHLSCAVFYQPKEGKIECPCHNGWFDARTGAPLQGPPQRPLPQLELEVRGDDIFVVPSTHHEHTA
;
A
#
# COMPACT_ATOMS: atom_id res chain seq x y z
N GLY A 1 -24.82 0.40 -24.33
CA GLY A 1 -24.74 -0.62 -23.86
C GLY A 1 -24.06 -1.12 -22.62
N GLY A 2 -23.43 -2.26 -22.74
CA GLY A 2 -22.81 -2.91 -21.59
C GLY A 2 -21.72 -2.11 -20.93
N LEU A 3 -20.99 -1.30 -21.70
CA LEU A 3 -19.92 -0.50 -21.11
C LEU A 3 -20.47 0.55 -20.16
N ALA A 4 -21.56 1.19 -20.51
CA ALA A 4 -22.17 2.19 -19.64
C ALA A 4 -22.68 1.55 -18.34
N ALA A 5 -23.27 0.36 -18.43
CA ALA A 5 -23.74 -0.35 -17.26
C ALA A 5 -22.59 -0.73 -16.33
N GLY A 6 -21.46 -1.16 -16.91
CA GLY A 6 -20.29 -1.49 -16.11
C GLY A 6 -19.72 -0.29 -15.39
N SER A 7 -19.67 0.85 -16.06
CA SER A 7 -19.16 2.07 -15.42
C SER A 7 -20.06 2.52 -14.26
N ALA A 8 -21.36 2.43 -14.44
CA ALA A 8 -22.29 2.79 -13.36
C ALA A 8 -22.11 1.88 -12.15
N TRP A 9 -21.91 0.60 -12.38
CA TRP A 9 -21.67 -0.35 -11.30
C TRP A 9 -20.43 0.01 -10.49
N LEU A 10 -19.33 0.32 -11.17
CA LEU A 10 -18.09 0.69 -10.50
C LEU A 10 -18.24 1.97 -9.67
N ALA A 11 -18.97 2.95 -10.18
CA ALA A 11 -19.18 4.19 -9.44
C ALA A 11 -19.96 3.94 -8.15
N VAL A 12 -20.95 3.05 -8.19
CA VAL A 12 -21.71 2.72 -6.98
C VAL A 12 -20.82 2.04 -5.96
N ARG A 13 -19.95 1.14 -6.40
CA ARG A 13 -19.05 0.45 -5.48
C ARG A 13 -18.11 1.43 -4.78
N ASP A 14 -17.58 2.41 -5.51
CA ASP A 14 -16.67 3.38 -4.93
C ASP A 14 -17.31 4.17 -3.80
N LYS A 15 -18.60 4.42 -3.90
CA LYS A 15 -19.31 5.15 -2.85
C LYS A 15 -19.56 4.33 -1.59
N LEU A 16 -19.54 3.00 -1.71
CA LEU A 16 -19.83 2.10 -0.60
C LEU A 16 -18.61 1.79 0.25
N PHE A 17 -17.41 2.03 -0.25
CA PHE A 17 -16.19 1.65 0.45
C PHE A 17 -15.41 2.89 0.88
N PRO A 18 -14.84 2.88 2.11
CA PRO A 18 -14.05 4.02 2.59
C PRO A 18 -12.77 4.23 1.81
N HIS A 19 -12.22 3.14 1.23
CA HIS A 19 -11.03 3.22 0.40
C HIS A 19 -11.43 2.85 -1.02
N PRO A 20 -11.27 3.78 -1.98
CA PRO A 20 -11.61 3.44 -3.36
C PRO A 20 -10.71 2.31 -3.86
N PRO A 21 -11.27 1.34 -4.59
CA PRO A 21 -10.45 0.28 -5.16
C PRO A 21 -9.47 0.85 -6.18
N ILE A 22 -8.31 0.21 -6.27
CA ILE A 22 -7.32 0.59 -7.26
C ILE A 22 -7.77 0.03 -8.60
N THR A 23 -8.00 0.91 -9.55
CA THR A 23 -8.42 0.51 -10.89
C THR A 23 -7.29 0.78 -11.87
N GLY A 24 -6.98 -0.22 -12.67
CA GLY A 24 -5.91 -0.11 -13.63
C GLY A 24 -4.54 -0.20 -12.98
N GLU A 25 -3.54 -0.07 -13.80
CA GLU A 25 -2.15 -0.16 -13.38
C GLU A 25 -1.56 1.25 -13.29
N HIS A 26 -0.72 1.47 -12.27
CA HIS A 26 -0.09 2.77 -12.07
C HIS A 26 1.39 2.59 -11.85
N LEU A 27 2.20 3.21 -12.68
CA LEU A 27 3.65 3.18 -12.53
C LEU A 27 4.03 4.01 -11.30
N ILE A 28 4.81 3.40 -10.41
CA ILE A 28 5.31 4.09 -9.22
C ILE A 28 6.65 4.75 -9.53
N CYS A 29 7.64 3.93 -9.89
CA CYS A 29 9.00 4.38 -10.14
C CYS A 29 9.80 3.22 -10.72
N LYS A 30 11.09 3.45 -10.92
CA LYS A 30 12.02 2.39 -11.35
C LYS A 30 12.75 1.81 -10.16
N LYS A 31 13.22 0.57 -10.29
CA LYS A 31 13.96 -0.10 -9.23
C LYS A 31 15.15 0.71 -8.74
N GLN A 32 15.90 1.31 -9.67
CA GLN A 32 17.10 2.05 -9.32
C GLN A 32 16.81 3.34 -8.56
N ASP A 33 15.55 3.79 -8.54
CA ASP A 33 15.18 4.98 -7.79
C ASP A 33 15.12 4.72 -6.28
N VAL A 34 15.09 3.45 -5.87
CA VAL A 34 14.92 3.07 -4.46
C VAL A 34 15.98 2.04 -4.09
N PRO A 35 17.06 2.45 -3.42
CA PRO A 35 18.10 1.52 -3.01
C PRO A 35 17.60 0.54 -1.95
N VAL A 36 18.34 -0.53 -1.73
CA VAL A 36 18.00 -1.52 -0.71
C VAL A 36 17.89 -0.83 0.66
N GLY A 37 16.81 -1.10 1.36
CA GLY A 37 16.52 -0.44 2.62
C GLY A 37 15.89 0.92 2.46
N GLY A 38 15.77 1.41 1.23
CA GLY A 38 15.16 2.70 0.96
C GLY A 38 13.68 2.62 0.74
N THR A 39 13.05 3.79 0.67
CA THR A 39 11.61 3.92 0.48
C THR A 39 11.30 4.99 -0.53
N HIS A 40 10.07 4.95 -1.06
CA HIS A 40 9.59 5.96 -1.98
C HIS A 40 8.12 6.24 -1.69
N GLY A 41 7.83 7.47 -1.30
CA GLY A 41 6.44 7.88 -1.07
C GLY A 41 5.75 8.20 -2.38
N PHE A 42 4.49 7.84 -2.50
CA PHE A 42 3.74 8.11 -3.72
C PHE A 42 2.25 8.24 -3.42
N THR A 43 1.51 8.74 -4.40
CA THR A 43 0.06 8.84 -4.34
C THR A 43 -0.51 8.15 -5.56
N LEU A 44 -1.81 7.90 -5.53
CA LEU A 44 -2.51 7.27 -6.65
C LEU A 44 -3.67 8.15 -7.11
N PRO A 45 -3.99 8.14 -8.42
CA PRO A 45 -5.14 8.90 -8.89
C PRO A 45 -6.42 8.47 -8.18
N GLY A 46 -7.23 9.44 -7.80
CA GLY A 46 -8.49 9.17 -7.14
C GLY A 46 -8.39 8.83 -5.67
N SER A 47 -7.19 8.84 -5.11
CA SER A 47 -7.00 8.55 -3.69
C SER A 47 -6.28 9.72 -3.02
N ALA A 48 -6.74 10.09 -1.84
CA ALA A 48 -6.08 11.13 -1.04
C ALA A 48 -5.06 10.53 -0.07
N LEU A 49 -4.92 9.20 -0.06
CA LEU A 49 -4.04 8.53 0.89
C LEU A 49 -2.59 8.58 0.43
N PRO A 50 -1.65 8.72 1.37
CA PRO A 50 -0.24 8.53 1.06
C PRO A 50 0.11 7.05 1.07
N TYR A 51 1.07 6.66 0.23
CA TYR A 51 1.54 5.30 0.15
C TYR A 51 3.06 5.29 0.22
N ILE A 52 3.62 4.16 0.65
CA ILE A 52 5.06 3.99 0.75
C ILE A 52 5.46 2.70 0.06
N LEU A 53 6.46 2.80 -0.82
CA LEU A 53 7.09 1.65 -1.46
C LEU A 53 8.40 1.37 -0.73
N ILE A 54 8.65 0.11 -0.41
CA ILE A 54 9.81 -0.32 0.36
C ILE A 54 10.61 -1.33 -0.44
N ASN A 55 11.92 -1.11 -0.53
CA ASN A 55 12.84 -2.10 -1.08
C ASN A 55 13.44 -2.90 0.07
N LEU A 56 12.94 -4.12 0.25
CA LEU A 56 13.40 -4.99 1.34
C LEU A 56 14.74 -5.65 1.06
N GLY A 57 15.24 -5.55 -0.18
CA GLY A 57 16.43 -6.27 -0.60
C GLY A 57 16.06 -7.59 -1.25
N ASN A 58 17.02 -8.18 -1.95
CA ASN A 58 16.83 -9.45 -2.67
C ASN A 58 15.69 -9.39 -3.69
N ASP A 59 15.48 -8.21 -4.28
CA ASP A 59 14.42 -7.97 -5.26
C ASP A 59 13.03 -8.20 -4.66
N GLU A 60 12.88 -7.95 -3.37
CA GLU A 60 11.59 -8.00 -2.69
C GLU A 60 11.07 -6.60 -2.44
N TRP A 61 9.87 -6.35 -2.91
CA TRP A 61 9.23 -5.03 -2.86
C TRP A 61 7.89 -5.12 -2.16
N ARG A 62 7.58 -4.12 -1.35
CA ARG A 62 6.29 -4.02 -0.66
C ARG A 62 5.79 -2.59 -0.73
N ALA A 63 4.48 -2.45 -0.75
CA ALA A 63 3.86 -1.12 -0.69
C ALA A 63 2.66 -1.17 0.23
N PHE A 64 2.52 -0.13 1.04
CA PHE A 64 1.46 -0.02 2.02
C PHE A 64 0.90 1.39 2.05
N GLU A 65 -0.30 1.54 2.62
CA GLU A 65 -0.76 2.86 3.02
C GLU A 65 0.18 3.39 4.10
N GLN A 66 0.60 4.63 3.96
CA GLN A 66 1.55 5.23 4.90
C GLN A 66 0.83 5.90 6.06
N LYS A 67 -0.17 5.24 6.60
CA LYS A 67 -0.95 5.74 7.73
C LYS A 67 -1.16 4.63 8.73
N CYS A 68 -0.86 4.93 10.00
CA CYS A 68 -1.12 4.00 11.08
C CYS A 68 -2.62 3.69 11.16
N THR A 69 -2.96 2.42 11.32
CA THR A 69 -4.35 1.99 11.40
C THR A 69 -5.02 2.38 12.71
N HIS A 70 -4.27 2.87 13.68
CA HIS A 70 -4.80 3.31 14.96
C HIS A 70 -5.22 4.79 14.93
N LEU A 71 -4.29 5.71 14.65
CA LEU A 71 -4.57 7.13 14.72
C LEU A 71 -4.17 7.91 13.44
N SER A 72 -4.03 7.22 12.35
CA SER A 72 -3.71 7.85 11.06
C SER A 72 -2.40 8.63 11.03
N CYS A 73 -1.50 8.37 11.95
CA CYS A 73 -0.17 8.95 11.92
C CYS A 73 0.65 8.32 10.80
N ALA A 74 1.57 9.09 10.23
CA ALA A 74 2.45 8.56 9.19
C ALA A 74 3.34 7.47 9.77
N VAL A 75 3.59 6.43 8.97
CA VAL A 75 4.48 5.34 9.37
C VAL A 75 5.74 5.39 8.52
N PHE A 76 6.83 4.83 9.04
CA PHE A 76 8.13 4.88 8.40
C PHE A 76 8.82 3.53 8.49
N TYR A 77 9.50 3.15 7.41
CA TYR A 77 10.27 1.92 7.39
C TYR A 77 11.61 2.12 8.10
N GLN A 78 11.92 1.20 9.00
CA GLN A 78 13.19 1.19 9.71
C GLN A 78 14.01 -0.02 9.22
N PRO A 79 14.95 0.19 8.30
CA PRO A 79 15.66 -0.94 7.67
C PRO A 79 16.49 -1.74 8.66
N LYS A 80 17.03 -1.12 9.70
CA LYS A 80 17.79 -1.84 10.71
C LYS A 80 16.94 -2.83 11.47
N GLU A 81 15.66 -2.52 11.65
CA GLU A 81 14.73 -3.38 12.36
C GLU A 81 13.98 -4.31 11.43
N GLY A 82 13.94 -3.99 10.13
CA GLY A 82 13.11 -4.73 9.18
C GLY A 82 11.63 -4.55 9.43
N LYS A 83 11.23 -3.44 10.03
CA LYS A 83 9.87 -3.17 10.48
C LYS A 83 9.44 -1.77 10.12
N ILE A 84 8.13 -1.56 10.13
CA ILE A 84 7.54 -0.25 9.90
C ILE A 84 7.11 0.32 11.25
N GLU A 85 7.55 1.53 11.54
CA GLU A 85 7.30 2.18 12.82
C GLU A 85 6.22 3.24 12.70
N CYS A 86 5.29 3.25 13.67
CA CYS A 86 4.39 4.37 13.90
C CYS A 86 4.91 5.12 15.12
N PRO A 87 5.56 6.27 14.93
CA PRO A 87 6.19 6.96 16.06
C PRO A 87 5.22 7.57 17.05
N CYS A 88 3.97 7.81 16.66
CA CYS A 88 3.00 8.45 17.54
C CYS A 88 2.73 7.65 18.81
N HIS A 89 2.74 6.33 18.71
CA HIS A 89 2.38 5.46 19.83
C HIS A 89 3.34 4.28 19.96
N ASN A 90 4.53 4.42 19.42
CA ASN A 90 5.52 3.36 19.47
C ASN A 90 4.98 2.04 18.93
N GLY A 91 4.20 2.14 17.86
CA GLY A 91 3.64 0.97 17.20
C GLY A 91 4.57 0.44 16.12
N TRP A 92 4.51 -0.86 15.87
CA TRP A 92 5.36 -1.52 14.88
C TRP A 92 4.54 -2.48 14.04
N PHE A 93 4.87 -2.54 12.75
CA PHE A 93 4.25 -3.45 11.81
C PHE A 93 5.33 -4.24 11.08
N ASP A 94 4.97 -5.46 10.70
CA ASP A 94 5.86 -6.29 9.89
C ASP A 94 5.98 -5.69 8.49
N ALA A 95 7.20 -5.51 8.00
CA ALA A 95 7.43 -4.89 6.70
C ALA A 95 7.08 -5.80 5.52
N ARG A 96 6.92 -7.09 5.76
CA ARG A 96 6.57 -8.02 4.69
C ARG A 96 5.07 -8.23 4.56
N THR A 97 4.35 -8.18 5.66
CA THR A 97 2.92 -8.50 5.68
C THR A 97 2.04 -7.35 6.12
N GLY A 98 2.62 -6.34 6.78
CA GLY A 98 1.84 -5.26 7.36
C GLY A 98 1.20 -5.62 8.69
N ALA A 99 1.45 -6.82 9.20
CA ALA A 99 0.82 -7.27 10.44
C ALA A 99 1.27 -6.42 11.63
N PRO A 100 0.36 -6.09 12.56
CA PRO A 100 0.77 -5.35 13.76
C PRO A 100 1.60 -6.23 14.67
N LEU A 101 2.75 -5.71 15.10
CA LEU A 101 3.69 -6.45 15.95
C LEU A 101 3.70 -5.95 17.38
N GLN A 102 3.50 -4.65 17.56
CA GLN A 102 3.62 -4.05 18.89
C GLN A 102 2.84 -2.74 18.92
N GLY A 103 2.37 -2.38 20.10
CA GLY A 103 1.69 -1.12 20.32
C GLY A 103 0.19 -1.19 20.12
N PRO A 104 -0.49 -0.04 20.14
CA PRO A 104 -1.94 0.01 20.04
C PRO A 104 -2.56 -0.52 18.74
N PRO A 105 -1.90 -0.42 17.56
CA PRO A 105 -2.55 -0.89 16.32
C PRO A 105 -2.88 -2.37 16.39
N GLN A 106 -4.11 -2.72 16.01
CA GLN A 106 -4.58 -4.09 16.01
C GLN A 106 -4.94 -4.59 14.61
N ARG A 107 -4.92 -3.71 13.63
CA ARG A 107 -5.23 -4.07 12.24
C ARG A 107 -3.97 -3.92 11.41
N PRO A 108 -3.76 -4.80 10.42
CA PRO A 108 -2.60 -4.67 9.56
C PRO A 108 -2.68 -3.41 8.70
N LEU A 109 -1.52 -2.94 8.27
CA LEU A 109 -1.45 -1.88 7.27
C LEU A 109 -2.00 -2.43 5.95
N PRO A 110 -2.90 -1.71 5.29
CA PRO A 110 -3.36 -2.16 3.98
C PRO A 110 -2.19 -2.22 3.01
N GLN A 111 -2.05 -3.36 2.35
CA GLN A 111 -0.97 -3.63 1.42
C GLN A 111 -1.47 -3.51 0.00
N LEU A 112 -0.67 -2.88 -0.86
CA LEU A 112 -0.96 -2.80 -2.28
C LEU A 112 -0.31 -3.96 -3.00
N GLU A 113 -0.95 -4.42 -4.07
CA GLU A 113 -0.39 -5.46 -4.90
C GLU A 113 0.53 -4.81 -5.93
N LEU A 114 1.72 -5.37 -6.09
CA LEU A 114 2.74 -4.83 -6.98
C LEU A 114 3.05 -5.79 -8.10
N GLU A 115 3.46 -5.23 -9.23
CA GLU A 115 3.99 -6.00 -10.34
C GLU A 115 5.25 -5.31 -10.84
N VAL A 116 6.32 -6.08 -10.97
CA VAL A 116 7.59 -5.57 -11.48
C VAL A 116 7.77 -6.07 -12.90
N ARG A 117 7.98 -5.13 -13.83
CA ARG A 117 8.19 -5.44 -15.24
C ARG A 117 9.51 -4.83 -15.66
N GLY A 118 10.53 -5.67 -15.82
CA GLY A 118 11.87 -5.17 -16.05
C GLY A 118 12.32 -4.33 -14.87
N ASP A 119 12.57 -3.05 -15.09
CA ASP A 119 12.97 -2.13 -14.04
C ASP A 119 11.80 -1.30 -13.50
N ASP A 120 10.62 -1.45 -14.07
CA ASP A 120 9.46 -0.63 -13.70
C ASP A 120 8.62 -1.33 -12.63
N ILE A 121 8.20 -0.56 -11.64
CA ILE A 121 7.38 -1.07 -10.53
C ILE A 121 6.00 -0.44 -10.63
N PHE A 122 4.98 -1.29 -10.70
CA PHE A 122 3.58 -0.88 -10.85
C PHE A 122 2.75 -1.30 -9.65
N VAL A 123 1.77 -0.47 -9.29
CA VAL A 123 0.64 -0.92 -8.49
C VAL A 123 -0.40 -1.48 -9.44
N VAL A 124 -0.91 -2.66 -9.13
CA VAL A 124 -1.93 -3.31 -9.95
C VAL A 124 -3.18 -3.54 -9.11
N PRO A 125 -4.35 -3.74 -9.75
CA PRO A 125 -5.56 -4.00 -8.99
C PRO A 125 -5.42 -5.26 -8.15
N SER A 126 -5.83 -5.16 -6.87
CA SER A 126 -5.80 -6.32 -5.99
C SER A 126 -6.97 -7.24 -6.32
N THR A 127 -6.71 -8.54 -6.32
CA THR A 127 -7.73 -9.54 -6.56
C THR A 127 -8.13 -10.29 -5.29
N HIS A 128 -7.56 -9.91 -4.14
CA HIS A 128 -7.75 -10.67 -2.90
C HIS A 128 -8.54 -9.94 -1.84
N HIS A 129 -8.70 -8.65 -1.95
CA HIS A 129 -9.28 -7.84 -0.88
C HIS A 129 -10.70 -8.24 -0.52
N GLU A 130 -11.45 -8.77 -1.46
CA GLU A 130 -12.83 -9.16 -1.23
C GLU A 130 -12.94 -10.36 -0.29
N HIS A 131 -11.89 -11.11 -0.14
CA HIS A 131 -11.90 -12.29 0.72
C HIS A 131 -11.80 -11.95 2.18
N THR A 132 -11.41 -10.74 2.48
CA THR A 132 -11.27 -10.31 3.87
C THR A 132 -12.55 -9.73 4.42
N ALA A 133 -13.49 -9.55 3.57
CA ALA A 133 -14.76 -8.96 3.97
C ALA A 133 -15.55 -9.87 4.88
#